data_981ea722881222d3c55f18da15a1a24b
#
_entry.id   981ea722881222d3c55f18da15a1a24b
#
_cell.length_a   1.000
_cell.length_b   1.000
_cell.length_c   1.000
_cell.angle_alpha   90.00
_cell.angle_beta   90.00
_cell.angle_gamma   90.00
#
_symmetry.space_group_name_H-M   'P 1'
#
loop_
_entity.id
_entity.type
_entity.pdbx_description
1 polymer ?
#
loop_
_entity_poly.entity_id
_entity_poly.type
_entity_poly.pdbx_seq_one_letter_code
_entity_poly.pdbx_strand_id
1 'polypeptide(L)' 'MADKAELIITALQQRIGEIVSNYETQIAILRAEITTIMQDAKEKEEAVKEYENSLPL' A
#
# COMPACT_ATOMS: atom_id res chain seq x y z
N MET A 1 9.97 21.64 -34.49
CA MET A 1 8.78 20.82 -34.26
C MET A 1 9.20 19.37 -34.04
N ALA A 2 8.61 18.72 -33.07
CA ALA A 2 8.83 17.29 -32.86
C ALA A 2 8.31 16.50 -34.04
N ASP A 3 9.04 15.51 -34.50
CA ASP A 3 8.58 14.65 -35.58
C ASP A 3 7.58 13.60 -35.04
N LYS A 4 6.99 12.82 -35.90
CA LYS A 4 5.99 11.82 -35.54
C LYS A 4 6.55 10.75 -34.61
N ALA A 5 7.78 10.33 -34.81
CA ALA A 5 8.43 9.34 -33.97
C ALA A 5 8.63 9.87 -32.57
N GLU A 6 9.06 11.09 -32.37
CA GLU A 6 9.21 11.73 -31.07
C GLU A 6 7.87 11.85 -30.34
N LEU A 7 6.81 12.20 -31.07
CA LEU A 7 5.46 12.29 -30.51
C LEU A 7 4.97 10.92 -30.02
N ILE A 8 5.23 9.87 -30.79
CA ILE A 8 4.88 8.50 -30.39
C ILE A 8 5.63 8.09 -29.11
N ILE A 9 6.93 8.35 -29.07
CA ILE A 9 7.75 8.02 -27.90
C ILE A 9 7.22 8.74 -26.66
N THR A 10 6.94 10.04 -26.79
CA THR A 10 6.39 10.84 -25.68
C THR A 10 5.05 10.28 -25.20
N ALA A 11 4.16 9.93 -26.11
CA ALA A 11 2.87 9.33 -25.75
C ALA A 11 3.02 7.99 -25.02
N LEU A 12 3.95 7.15 -25.49
CA LEU A 12 4.23 5.86 -24.84
C LEU A 12 4.81 6.05 -23.43
N GLN A 13 5.72 6.99 -23.25
CA GLN A 13 6.30 7.30 -21.94
C GLN A 13 5.23 7.78 -20.97
N GLN A 14 4.32 8.63 -21.39
CA GLN A 14 3.20 9.07 -20.58
C GLN A 14 2.30 7.91 -20.18
N ARG A 15 2.00 7.03 -21.13
CA ARG A 15 1.16 5.87 -20.87
C ARG A 15 1.79 4.90 -19.87
N ILE A 16 3.08 4.64 -20.02
CA ILE A 16 3.84 3.81 -19.09
C ILE A 16 3.82 4.41 -17.69
N GLY A 17 4.03 5.72 -17.57
CA GLY A 17 3.98 6.43 -16.29
C GLY A 17 2.61 6.31 -15.61
N GLU A 18 1.53 6.44 -16.36
CA GLU A 18 0.17 6.27 -15.83
C GLU A 18 -0.08 4.86 -15.33
N ILE A 19 0.34 3.84 -16.08
CA ILE A 19 0.16 2.44 -15.70
C ILE A 19 0.96 2.13 -14.44
N VAL A 20 2.22 2.53 -14.39
CA VAL A 20 3.09 2.31 -13.21
C VAL A 20 2.51 3.03 -11.99
N SER A 21 2.07 4.28 -12.13
CA SER A 21 1.46 5.03 -11.04
C SER A 21 0.22 4.35 -10.49
N ASN A 22 -0.64 3.81 -11.35
CA ASN A 22 -1.84 3.08 -10.93
C ASN A 22 -1.48 1.82 -10.14
N TYR A 23 -0.53 1.02 -10.60
CA TYR A 23 -0.08 -0.17 -9.89
C TYR A 23 0.60 0.16 -8.57
N GLU A 24 1.46 1.17 -8.54
CA GLU A 24 2.13 1.60 -7.32
C GLU A 24 1.12 2.08 -6.27
N THR A 25 0.09 2.78 -6.69
CA THR A 25 -0.98 3.23 -5.81
C THR A 25 -1.74 2.04 -5.21
N GLN A 26 -2.06 1.03 -6.03
CA GLN A 26 -2.73 -0.19 -5.55
C GLN A 26 -1.87 -0.94 -4.54
N ILE A 27 -0.57 -1.06 -4.82
CA ILE A 27 0.38 -1.69 -3.89
C ILE A 27 0.44 -0.92 -2.57
N ALA A 28 0.49 0.41 -2.62
CA ALA A 28 0.52 1.23 -1.42
C ALA A 28 -0.74 1.06 -0.57
N ILE A 29 -1.91 1.00 -1.19
CA ILE A 29 -3.18 0.76 -0.50
C ILE A 29 -3.16 -0.61 0.18
N LEU A 30 -2.74 -1.66 -0.53
CA LEU A 30 -2.67 -3.01 0.03
C LEU A 30 -1.68 -3.09 1.20
N ARG A 31 -0.54 -2.43 1.10
CA ARG A 31 0.43 -2.37 2.20
C ARG A 31 -0.13 -1.67 3.42
N ALA A 32 -0.87 -0.58 3.22
CA ALA A 32 -1.53 0.13 4.31
C ALA A 32 -2.58 -0.76 5.00
N GLU A 33 -3.37 -1.50 4.22
CA GLU A 33 -4.37 -2.44 4.75
C GLU A 33 -3.71 -3.55 5.57
N ILE A 34 -2.62 -4.14 5.06
CA ILE A 34 -1.88 -5.17 5.80
C ILE A 34 -1.33 -4.62 7.11
N THR A 35 -0.74 -3.43 7.09
CA THR A 35 -0.23 -2.79 8.30
C THR A 35 -1.32 -2.57 9.33
N THR A 36 -2.49 -2.11 8.91
CA THR A 36 -3.64 -1.92 9.80
C THR A 36 -4.09 -3.23 10.43
N ILE A 37 -4.20 -4.30 9.64
CA ILE A 37 -4.59 -5.62 10.12
C ILE A 37 -3.57 -6.13 11.17
N MET A 38 -2.28 -5.97 10.91
CA MET A 38 -1.23 -6.41 11.83
C MET A 38 -1.24 -5.62 13.13
N GLN A 39 -1.47 -4.30 13.07
CA GLN A 39 -1.59 -3.46 14.26
C GLN A 39 -2.80 -3.84 15.10
N ASP A 40 -3.95 -4.08 14.47
CA ASP A 40 -5.16 -4.51 15.17
C ASP A 40 -4.96 -5.86 15.86
N ALA A 41 -4.31 -6.79 15.19
CA ALA A 41 -4.00 -8.10 15.78
C ALA A 41 -3.07 -7.97 17.00
N LYS A 42 -2.07 -7.11 16.91
CA LYS A 42 -1.13 -6.84 17.99
C LYS A 42 -1.84 -6.21 19.21
N GLU A 43 -2.68 -5.23 18.98
CA GLU A 43 -3.44 -4.56 20.02
C GLU A 43 -4.37 -5.52 20.75
N LYS A 44 -5.03 -6.41 20.02
CA LYS A 44 -5.87 -7.45 20.60
C LYS A 44 -5.07 -8.42 21.46
N GLU A 45 -3.90 -8.84 21.00
CA GLU A 45 -3.01 -9.71 21.76
C GLU A 45 -2.55 -9.05 23.04
N GLU A 46 -2.16 -7.80 23.00
CA GLU A 46 -1.74 -7.03 24.18
C GLU A 46 -2.89 -6.86 25.17
N ALA A 47 -4.09 -6.59 24.69
CA ALA A 47 -5.27 -6.46 25.54
C ALA A 47 -5.60 -7.77 26.25
N VAL A 48 -5.48 -8.91 25.57
CA VAL A 48 -5.68 -10.23 26.17
C VAL A 48 -4.63 -10.50 27.25
N LYS A 49 -3.38 -10.18 26.98
CA LYS A 49 -2.28 -10.34 27.95
C LYS A 49 -2.50 -9.49 29.19
N GLU A 50 -2.91 -8.23 29.03
CA GLU A 50 -3.23 -7.36 30.16
C GLU A 50 -4.36 -7.91 30.99
N TYR A 51 -5.40 -8.41 30.35
CA TYR A 51 -6.53 -9.03 31.03
C TYR A 51 -6.08 -10.25 31.85
N GLU A 52 -5.31 -11.14 31.23
CA GLU A 52 -4.78 -12.33 31.91
C GLU A 52 -3.91 -11.96 33.11
N ASN A 53 -3.07 -10.95 32.96
CA ASN A 53 -2.20 -10.48 34.04
C ASN A 53 -2.96 -9.80 35.19
N SER A 54 -4.15 -9.28 34.94
CA SER A 54 -4.97 -8.62 35.95
C SER A 54 -5.92 -9.57 36.68
N LEU A 55 -6.04 -10.82 36.23
CA LEU A 55 -6.89 -11.80 36.91
C LEU A 55 -6.30 -12.22 38.26
N PRO A 56 -7.13 -12.31 39.29
CA PRO A 56 -6.67 -12.83 40.56
C PRO A 56 -6.33 -14.33 40.44
N LEU A 57 -5.26 -14.72 41.03
CA LEU A 57 -4.82 -16.11 41.09
C LEU A 57 -5.62 -16.89 42.12
#